data_2e8b4948ebf9625c96ffffc88cfa6575
#
_entry.id   2e8b4948ebf9625c96ffffc88cfa6575
#
_cell.length_a   1.000
_cell.length_b   1.000
_cell.length_c   1.000
_cell.angle_alpha   90.00
_cell.angle_beta   90.00
_cell.angle_gamma   90.00
#
_symmetry.space_group_name_H-M   'P 1'
#
loop_
_entity.id
_entity.type
_entity.pdbx_description
1 polymer ?
#
loop_
_entity_poly.entity_id
_entity_poly.type
_entity_poly.pdbx_seq_one_letter_code
_entity_poly.pdbx_strand_id
1 'polypeptide(L)'
;LEYRGLRFELERHEISNYQGVAAVNYTDREIPYTRIIEHKHFEFGIQPVTYITKEYPASWKRGEEAYYPVNDKKNQDLYQKYAERARGEESVIFGGRLGEYKYYDMDKVIASALKCAAQELERR
;
A
#
# COMPACT_ATOMS: atom_id res chain seq x y z
N LEU A 1 8.30 14.25 3.37
CA LEU A 1 7.77 13.01 3.93
C LEU A 1 8.49 11.83 3.30
N GLU A 2 8.80 10.84 4.11
CA GLU A 2 9.48 9.61 3.69
C GLU A 2 8.48 8.47 3.56
N TYR A 3 8.74 7.57 2.61
CA TYR A 3 7.89 6.41 2.36
C TYR A 3 8.75 5.15 2.26
N ARG A 4 8.12 3.99 2.35
CA ARG A 4 8.72 2.71 2.00
C ARG A 4 8.34 2.38 0.57
N GLY A 5 9.31 1.91 -0.20
CA GLY A 5 9.14 1.41 -1.55
C GLY A 5 9.01 -0.11 -1.57
N LEU A 6 8.54 -0.62 -2.68
CA LEU A 6 8.53 -2.04 -3.01
C LEU A 6 9.13 -2.24 -4.41
N ARG A 7 9.77 -3.38 -4.60
CA ARG A 7 10.23 -3.86 -5.89
C ARG A 7 9.60 -5.21 -6.17
N PHE A 8 9.13 -5.41 -7.37
CA PHE A 8 8.46 -6.63 -7.80
C PHE A 8 9.25 -7.36 -8.86
N GLU A 9 9.32 -8.68 -8.75
CA GLU A 9 9.88 -9.56 -9.78
C GLU A 9 8.81 -10.56 -10.21
N LEU A 10 8.45 -10.49 -11.50
CA LEU A 10 7.48 -11.41 -12.12
C LEU A 10 8.24 -12.60 -12.71
N GLU A 11 7.82 -13.81 -12.35
CA GLU A 11 8.37 -15.05 -12.87
C GLU A 11 7.26 -15.91 -13.47
N ARG A 12 7.57 -16.57 -14.60
CA ARG A 12 6.71 -17.59 -15.23
C ARG A 12 7.25 -18.97 -14.91
N HIS A 13 6.36 -19.87 -14.49
CA HIS A 13 6.69 -21.26 -14.15
C HIS A 13 5.84 -22.23 -14.99
N GLU A 14 6.48 -23.25 -15.58
CA GLU A 14 5.85 -24.31 -16.37
C GLU A 14 5.25 -25.42 -15.46
N ILE A 15 4.51 -24.99 -14.43
CA ILE A 15 3.79 -25.84 -13.49
C ILE A 15 2.39 -25.28 -13.25
N SER A 16 1.44 -26.14 -12.94
CA SER A 16 0.04 -25.74 -12.76
C SER A 16 -0.21 -25.05 -11.41
N ASN A 17 0.65 -25.26 -10.43
CA ASN A 17 0.49 -24.71 -9.08
C ASN A 17 1.87 -24.55 -8.41
N TYR A 18 2.17 -23.35 -7.94
CA TYR A 18 3.45 -23.03 -7.29
C TYR A 18 3.35 -23.14 -5.76
N GLN A 19 2.36 -22.51 -5.16
CA GLN A 19 2.22 -22.43 -3.71
C GLN A 19 0.82 -22.80 -3.16
N GLY A 20 -0.15 -23.03 -4.04
CA GLY A 20 -1.49 -23.52 -3.67
C GLY A 20 -2.46 -22.45 -3.17
N VAL A 21 -2.01 -21.22 -2.99
CA VAL A 21 -2.80 -20.07 -2.52
C VAL A 21 -2.37 -18.78 -3.21
N ALA A 22 -3.24 -17.77 -3.22
CA ALA A 22 -2.98 -16.53 -3.93
C ALA A 22 -1.78 -15.74 -3.35
N ALA A 23 -1.59 -15.74 -2.03
CA ALA A 23 -0.51 -14.99 -1.40
C ALA A 23 0.08 -15.74 -0.19
N VAL A 24 1.41 -15.76 -0.10
CA VAL A 24 2.17 -16.26 1.05
C VAL A 24 3.11 -15.16 1.52
N ASN A 25 3.06 -14.84 2.81
CA ASN A 25 4.00 -13.91 3.44
C ASN A 25 5.17 -14.68 4.06
N TYR A 26 6.37 -14.13 3.90
CA TYR A 26 7.61 -14.68 4.42
C TYR A 26 8.15 -13.76 5.53
N THR A 27 8.45 -14.35 6.68
CA THR A 27 8.94 -13.64 7.87
C THR A 27 10.36 -14.00 8.24
N ASP A 28 10.93 -15.01 7.57
CA ASP A 28 12.29 -15.49 7.84
C ASP A 28 13.33 -14.48 7.38
N ARG A 29 14.31 -14.24 8.23
CA ARG A 29 15.38 -13.27 7.97
C ARG A 29 16.26 -13.61 6.77
N GLU A 30 16.40 -14.90 6.48
CA GLU A 30 17.20 -15.44 5.38
C GLU A 30 16.54 -15.24 4.01
N ILE A 31 15.23 -14.99 3.98
CA ILE A 31 14.45 -14.81 2.75
C ILE A 31 14.40 -13.33 2.39
N PRO A 32 14.90 -12.92 1.20
CA PRO A 32 15.03 -11.51 0.85
C PRO A 32 13.73 -10.83 0.40
N TYR A 33 12.66 -11.60 0.15
CA TYR A 33 11.34 -11.09 -0.23
C TYR A 33 10.34 -11.27 0.90
N THR A 34 9.34 -10.41 0.96
CA THR A 34 8.32 -10.41 2.02
C THR A 34 7.06 -11.17 1.62
N ARG A 35 6.85 -11.36 0.32
CA ARG A 35 5.64 -12.02 -0.20
C ARG A 35 5.89 -12.67 -1.55
N ILE A 36 5.18 -13.79 -1.79
CA ILE A 36 4.96 -14.31 -3.14
C ILE A 36 3.45 -14.26 -3.41
N ILE A 37 3.09 -13.73 -4.58
CA ILE A 37 1.73 -13.70 -5.11
C ILE A 37 1.67 -14.66 -6.29
N GLU A 38 0.81 -15.68 -6.25
CA GLU A 38 0.49 -16.53 -7.38
C GLU A 38 -0.86 -16.10 -7.98
N HIS A 39 -0.79 -15.38 -9.10
CA HIS A 39 -1.90 -14.58 -9.61
C HIS A 39 -3.14 -15.38 -9.98
N LYS A 40 -2.99 -16.59 -10.54
CA LYS A 40 -4.12 -17.42 -10.99
C LYS A 40 -5.13 -17.74 -9.88
N HIS A 41 -4.71 -17.83 -8.64
CA HIS A 41 -5.58 -18.20 -7.53
C HIS A 41 -6.60 -17.11 -7.15
N PHE A 42 -6.41 -15.86 -7.57
CA PHE A 42 -7.42 -14.81 -7.37
C PHE A 42 -8.68 -15.03 -8.24
N GLU A 43 -8.53 -15.71 -9.38
CA GLU A 43 -9.61 -15.99 -10.33
C GLU A 43 -9.86 -17.50 -10.51
N PHE A 44 -9.36 -18.32 -9.58
CA PHE A 44 -9.51 -19.79 -9.62
C PHE A 44 -9.02 -20.42 -10.93
N GLY A 45 -7.95 -19.87 -11.51
CA GLY A 45 -7.39 -20.31 -12.79
C GLY A 45 -6.80 -21.71 -12.74
N ILE A 46 -7.04 -22.49 -13.80
CA ILE A 46 -6.63 -23.91 -13.96
C ILE A 46 -5.58 -24.13 -15.04
N GLN A 47 -4.94 -23.06 -15.53
CA GLN A 47 -3.95 -23.12 -16.60
C GLN A 47 -2.76 -24.03 -16.21
N PRO A 48 -2.12 -24.72 -17.19
CA PRO A 48 -0.97 -25.61 -16.91
C PRO A 48 0.30 -24.85 -16.52
N VAL A 49 0.34 -23.54 -16.73
CA VAL A 49 1.44 -22.63 -16.32
C VAL A 49 0.97 -21.68 -15.26
N THR A 50 1.89 -21.15 -14.45
CA THR A 50 1.57 -20.11 -13.46
C THR A 50 2.55 -18.95 -13.53
N TYR A 51 2.08 -17.78 -13.08
CA TYR A 51 2.89 -16.60 -12.87
C TYR A 51 2.90 -16.24 -11.39
N ILE A 52 4.08 -15.99 -10.87
CA ILE A 52 4.24 -15.48 -9.51
C ILE A 52 4.90 -14.10 -9.54
N THR A 53 4.59 -13.29 -8.52
CA THR A 53 5.32 -12.06 -8.25
C THR A 53 5.95 -12.16 -6.87
N LYS A 54 7.28 -11.96 -6.80
CA LYS A 54 8.02 -11.78 -5.55
C LYS A 54 8.06 -10.31 -5.20
N GLU A 55 7.67 -9.97 -3.98
CA GLU A 55 7.66 -8.60 -3.43
C GLU A 55 8.88 -8.41 -2.53
N TYR A 56 9.74 -7.46 -2.87
CA TYR A 56 10.93 -7.12 -2.09
C TYR A 56 10.77 -5.74 -1.43
N PRO A 57 11.21 -5.57 -0.19
CA PRO A 57 11.32 -4.24 0.41
C PRO A 57 12.38 -3.43 -0.35
N ALA A 58 12.08 -2.17 -0.62
CA ALA A 58 12.98 -1.26 -1.31
C ALA A 58 13.03 0.11 -0.65
N SER A 59 14.15 0.80 -0.79
CA SER A 59 14.25 2.20 -0.41
C SER A 59 13.47 3.05 -1.40
N TRP A 60 12.63 3.94 -0.89
CA TRP A 60 11.87 4.87 -1.71
C TRP A 60 12.67 6.13 -2.02
N LYS A 61 12.52 6.65 -3.23
CA LYS A 61 13.04 7.95 -3.66
C LYS A 61 11.91 8.84 -4.17
N ARG A 62 12.13 10.15 -4.10
CA ARG A 62 11.16 11.13 -4.61
C ARG A 62 10.92 10.92 -6.11
N GLY A 63 9.63 10.79 -6.48
CA GLY A 63 9.19 10.50 -7.84
C GLY A 63 8.86 9.04 -8.11
N GLU A 64 9.21 8.14 -7.18
CA GLU A 64 8.78 6.73 -7.21
C GLU A 64 7.43 6.57 -6.53
N GLU A 65 6.77 5.44 -6.77
CA GLU A 65 5.51 5.12 -6.14
C GLU A 65 5.69 4.91 -4.63
N ALA A 66 4.85 5.60 -3.84
CA ALA A 66 4.87 5.54 -2.37
C ALA A 66 3.89 4.48 -1.86
N TYR A 67 4.39 3.39 -1.28
CA TYR A 67 3.54 2.31 -0.80
C TYR A 67 3.10 2.49 0.66
N TYR A 68 4.03 2.85 1.55
CA TYR A 68 3.76 2.97 2.98
C TYR A 68 4.43 4.20 3.57
N PRO A 69 3.71 5.00 4.39
CA PRO A 69 4.32 6.07 5.18
C PRO A 69 5.33 5.52 6.18
N VAL A 70 6.42 6.23 6.40
CA VAL A 70 7.36 5.93 7.50
C VAL A 70 6.80 6.55 8.78
N ASN A 71 6.29 5.69 9.67
CA ASN A 71 5.60 6.13 10.88
C ASN A 71 6.59 6.32 12.05
N ASP A 72 7.48 7.31 11.90
CA ASP A 72 8.38 7.77 12.96
C ASP A 72 8.04 9.20 13.41
N LYS A 73 8.62 9.62 14.55
CA LYS A 73 8.38 10.95 15.12
C LYS A 73 8.77 12.08 14.16
N LYS A 74 9.89 11.97 13.47
CA LYS A 74 10.40 12.98 12.52
C LYS A 74 9.38 13.23 11.40
N ASN A 75 8.88 12.15 10.79
CA ASN A 75 7.92 12.23 9.70
C ASN A 75 6.54 12.67 10.18
N GLN A 76 6.11 12.27 11.38
CA GLN A 76 4.86 12.75 11.98
C GLN A 76 4.92 14.25 12.27
N ASP A 77 6.00 14.75 12.86
CA ASP A 77 6.19 16.19 13.11
C ASP A 77 6.22 16.99 11.80
N LEU A 78 6.81 16.44 10.74
CA LEU A 78 6.81 17.05 9.41
C LEU A 78 5.41 17.02 8.77
N TYR A 79 4.69 15.91 8.91
CA TYR A 79 3.32 15.79 8.40
C TYR A 79 2.39 16.82 9.05
N GLN A 80 2.50 17.08 10.35
CA GLN A 80 1.68 18.10 11.02
C GLN A 80 1.83 19.49 10.37
N LYS A 81 3.04 19.88 9.95
CA LYS A 81 3.26 21.14 9.22
C LYS A 81 2.55 21.18 7.86
N TYR A 82 2.48 20.05 7.15
CA TYR A 82 1.69 19.93 5.92
C TYR A 82 0.20 19.97 6.21
N ALA A 83 -0.28 19.28 7.24
CA ALA A 83 -1.67 19.28 7.65
C ALA A 83 -2.16 20.68 8.06
N GLU A 84 -1.33 21.48 8.74
CA GLU A 84 -1.63 22.87 9.08
C GLU A 84 -1.81 23.74 7.82
N ARG A 85 -0.92 23.58 6.83
CA ARG A 85 -1.05 24.29 5.55
C ARG A 85 -2.29 23.83 4.77
N ALA A 86 -2.56 22.53 4.75
CA ALA A 86 -3.72 21.96 4.07
C ALA A 86 -5.05 22.49 4.61
N ARG A 87 -5.14 22.86 5.88
CA ARG A 87 -6.37 23.50 6.45
C ARG A 87 -6.74 24.84 5.82
N GLY A 88 -5.77 25.53 5.22
CA GLY A 88 -6.01 26.77 4.48
C GLY A 88 -6.49 26.59 3.04
N GLU A 89 -6.53 25.35 2.54
CA GLU A 89 -6.94 25.03 1.17
C GLU A 89 -8.44 24.67 1.14
N GLU A 90 -9.30 25.69 1.01
CA GLU A 90 -10.76 25.52 1.12
C GLU A 90 -11.36 24.64 0.01
N SER A 91 -10.72 24.56 -1.16
CA SER A 91 -11.20 23.81 -2.33
C SER A 91 -10.59 22.42 -2.49
N VAL A 92 -9.73 21.97 -1.55
CA VAL A 92 -8.98 20.72 -1.65
C VAL A 92 -9.21 19.87 -0.41
N ILE A 93 -9.54 18.59 -0.63
CA ILE A 93 -9.65 17.58 0.44
C ILE A 93 -8.47 16.61 0.32
N PHE A 94 -7.70 16.49 1.38
CA PHE A 94 -6.63 15.51 1.49
C PHE A 94 -7.13 14.29 2.27
N GLY A 95 -7.16 13.13 1.65
CA GLY A 95 -7.67 11.91 2.26
C GLY A 95 -6.90 10.66 1.84
N GLY A 96 -7.25 9.53 2.47
CA GLY A 96 -6.63 8.24 2.24
C GLY A 96 -5.27 8.09 2.90
N ARG A 97 -4.69 6.88 2.79
CA ARG A 97 -3.45 6.50 3.48
C ARG A 97 -2.28 7.46 3.25
N LEU A 98 -2.09 7.91 2.01
CA LEU A 98 -1.00 8.81 1.65
C LEU A 98 -1.32 10.27 1.99
N GLY A 99 -2.55 10.73 1.76
CA GLY A 99 -2.99 12.09 2.06
C GLY A 99 -3.06 12.38 3.57
N GLU A 100 -3.44 11.39 4.37
CA GLU A 100 -3.45 11.47 5.83
C GLU A 100 -2.14 11.02 6.49
N TYR A 101 -1.19 10.55 5.68
CA TYR A 101 0.10 10.00 6.12
C TYR A 101 -0.05 8.94 7.21
N LYS A 102 -1.00 8.00 7.02
CA LYS A 102 -1.33 6.94 7.97
C LYS A 102 -1.24 5.57 7.33
N TYR A 103 -0.71 4.60 8.09
CA TYR A 103 -0.84 3.19 7.76
C TYR A 103 -2.08 2.63 8.49
N TYR A 104 -3.14 2.34 7.73
CA TYR A 104 -4.37 1.73 8.24
C TYR A 104 -5.07 0.90 7.17
N ASP A 105 -5.86 -0.09 7.59
CA ASP A 105 -6.49 -1.07 6.72
C ASP A 105 -7.71 -0.51 5.99
N MET A 106 -8.25 -1.26 5.04
CA MET A 106 -9.35 -0.83 4.16
C MET A 106 -10.58 -0.35 4.92
N ASP A 107 -10.97 -1.05 6.01
CA ASP A 107 -12.10 -0.65 6.85
C ASP A 107 -11.91 0.77 7.43
N LYS A 108 -10.72 1.10 7.87
CA LYS A 108 -10.37 2.42 8.41
C LYS A 108 -10.31 3.49 7.34
N VAL A 109 -9.80 3.15 6.13
CA VAL A 109 -9.81 4.07 4.98
C VAL A 109 -11.24 4.42 4.60
N ILE A 110 -12.12 3.42 4.49
CA ILE A 110 -13.55 3.61 4.17
C ILE A 110 -14.23 4.47 5.25
N ALA A 111 -14.02 4.15 6.53
CA ALA A 111 -14.59 4.93 7.63
C ALA A 111 -14.13 6.40 7.61
N SER A 112 -12.84 6.65 7.33
CA SER A 112 -12.30 8.01 7.19
C SER A 112 -12.95 8.76 6.03
N ALA A 113 -13.10 8.12 4.88
CA ALA A 113 -13.73 8.70 3.70
C ALA A 113 -15.21 9.05 3.94
N LEU A 114 -15.97 8.13 4.56
CA LEU A 114 -17.38 8.38 4.90
C LEU A 114 -17.53 9.54 5.88
N LYS A 115 -16.68 9.63 6.90
CA LYS A 115 -16.67 10.75 7.84
C LYS A 115 -16.37 12.08 7.15
N CYS A 116 -15.37 12.09 6.26
CA CYS A 116 -15.02 13.27 5.49
C CYS A 116 -16.20 13.73 4.61
N ALA A 117 -16.83 12.80 3.88
CA ALA A 117 -18.00 13.09 3.04
C ALA A 117 -19.17 13.66 3.86
N ALA A 118 -19.48 13.10 5.04
CA ALA A 118 -20.54 13.63 5.91
C ALA A 118 -20.22 15.07 6.34
N GLN A 119 -19.00 15.36 6.75
CA GLN A 119 -18.58 16.71 7.16
C GLN A 119 -18.67 17.73 6.01
N GLU A 120 -18.34 17.34 4.78
CA GLU A 120 -18.46 18.23 3.62
C GLU A 120 -19.91 18.49 3.20
N LEU A 121 -20.80 17.50 3.38
CA LEU A 121 -22.24 17.68 3.13
C LEU A 121 -22.91 18.60 4.16
N GLU A 122 -22.45 18.58 5.43
CA GLU A 122 -22.96 19.47 6.47
C GLU A 122 -22.51 20.93 6.31
N ARG A 123 -21.43 21.18 5.58
CA ARG A 123 -20.90 22.52 5.31
C ARG A 123 -21.61 23.26 4.17
N ARG A 124 -22.40 22.56 3.37
CA ARG A 124 -23.16 23.10 2.24
C ARG A 124 -24.59 23.44 2.63
#